data_5437c8d871323eee22ac7a0da777d358
#
_entry.id   5437c8d871323eee22ac7a0da777d358
#
_cell.length_a   1.000
_cell.length_b   1.000
_cell.length_c   1.000
_cell.angle_alpha   90.00
_cell.angle_beta   90.00
_cell.angle_gamma   90.00
#
_symmetry.space_group_name_H-M   'P 1'
#
loop_
_entity.id
_entity.type
_entity.pdbx_description
1 polymer ?
#
loop_
_entity_poly.entity_id
_entity_poly.type
_entity_poly.pdbx_seq_one_letter_code
_entity_poly.pdbx_strand_id
1 'polypeptide(L)'
;MIWNEEFETLPREQLEILQLKRLKDLVERSYYRVKPYREKMDEVGIKPEHIKSLADLQNLPFTTKDFLRDNYPFGLFTLPLDQVVRVHASSGTTGKPTVVGYTKRDIETWAEVMARALACGGVHRGDVVHNAYGYGLFTGGLGAHYGAEKLGATVVPISGGQTKRQIMIMQDFGSNVLLATPSYALNIADTMADMGVETSSLSLRVGIFGAEPWSDNMREEVEKKLGLKAIDIYGLSEIIGPGVSMECIEAQHGLHIFEDHFMPEIIDPDTGEVLPMGEEVNLFSLH
;
A
#
# COMPACT_ATOMS: atom_id res chain seq x y z
N MET A 1 3.71 -1.56 -16.57
CA MET A 1 5.17 -1.85 -16.82
C MET A 1 5.67 -2.79 -15.75
N ILE A 2 6.44 -3.83 -16.09
CA ILE A 2 7.11 -4.74 -15.17
C ILE A 2 8.46 -4.12 -14.76
N TRP A 3 8.76 -4.10 -13.46
CA TRP A 3 10.02 -3.57 -12.94
C TRP A 3 10.95 -4.68 -12.43
N ASN A 4 10.39 -5.71 -11.79
CA ASN A 4 11.12 -6.89 -11.33
C ASN A 4 10.64 -8.13 -12.08
N GLU A 5 11.25 -8.40 -13.24
CA GLU A 5 10.83 -9.48 -14.14
C GLU A 5 10.91 -10.86 -13.45
N GLU A 6 11.89 -11.07 -12.57
CA GLU A 6 12.07 -12.34 -11.85
C GLU A 6 10.82 -12.74 -11.05
N PHE A 7 10.22 -11.80 -10.30
CA PHE A 7 9.09 -12.10 -9.43
C PHE A 7 7.73 -11.79 -10.07
N GLU A 8 7.67 -10.77 -10.92
CA GLU A 8 6.39 -10.36 -11.53
C GLU A 8 5.96 -11.26 -12.68
N THR A 9 6.85 -12.12 -13.19
CA THR A 9 6.56 -13.08 -14.27
C THR A 9 6.75 -14.53 -13.85
N LEU A 10 6.80 -14.83 -12.57
CA LEU A 10 6.92 -16.20 -12.06
C LEU A 10 5.77 -17.08 -12.59
N PRO A 11 6.08 -18.28 -13.12
CA PRO A 11 5.05 -19.27 -13.39
C PRO A 11 4.23 -19.60 -12.16
N ARG A 12 2.92 -19.81 -12.30
CA ARG A 12 1.99 -20.03 -11.17
C ARG A 12 2.48 -21.10 -10.20
N GLU A 13 2.97 -22.23 -10.69
CA GLU A 13 3.49 -23.32 -9.85
C GLU A 13 4.67 -22.87 -8.97
N GLN A 14 5.59 -22.07 -9.52
CA GLN A 14 6.73 -21.54 -8.76
C GLN A 14 6.31 -20.48 -7.76
N LEU A 15 5.33 -19.65 -8.13
CA LEU A 15 4.76 -18.66 -7.24
C LEU A 15 4.08 -19.33 -6.03
N GLU A 16 3.29 -20.38 -6.24
CA GLU A 16 2.62 -21.13 -5.16
C GLU A 16 3.61 -21.80 -4.20
N ILE A 17 4.71 -22.34 -4.73
CA ILE A 17 5.81 -22.87 -3.88
C ILE A 17 6.41 -21.77 -3.01
N LEU A 18 6.67 -20.60 -3.59
CA LEU A 18 7.19 -19.44 -2.86
C LEU A 18 6.21 -18.93 -1.80
N GLN A 19 4.94 -18.79 -2.16
CA GLN A 19 3.87 -18.38 -1.25
C GLN A 19 3.74 -19.33 -0.07
N LEU A 20 3.70 -20.64 -0.31
CA LEU A 20 3.59 -21.65 0.76
C LEU A 20 4.79 -21.59 1.71
N LYS A 21 6.00 -21.42 1.18
CA LYS A 21 7.20 -21.24 2.01
C LYS A 21 7.08 -20.00 2.89
N ARG A 22 6.74 -18.86 2.30
CA ARG A 22 6.60 -17.58 3.03
C ARG A 22 5.48 -17.64 4.08
N LEU A 23 4.37 -18.29 3.75
CA LEU A 23 3.25 -18.50 4.69
C LEU A 23 3.70 -19.32 5.91
N LYS A 24 4.38 -20.44 5.68
CA LYS A 24 4.92 -21.28 6.78
C LYS A 24 5.88 -20.49 7.69
N ASP A 25 6.82 -19.76 7.08
CA ASP A 25 7.80 -18.95 7.81
C ASP A 25 7.11 -17.84 8.63
N LEU A 26 6.04 -17.23 8.09
CA LEU A 26 5.26 -16.19 8.76
C LEU A 26 4.46 -16.77 9.93
N VAL A 27 3.73 -17.85 9.71
CA VAL A 27 2.90 -18.50 10.73
C VAL A 27 3.77 -19.02 11.89
N GLU A 28 4.87 -19.69 11.58
CA GLU A 28 5.82 -20.18 12.59
C GLU A 28 6.39 -19.03 13.43
N ARG A 29 6.85 -17.96 12.79
CA ARG A 29 7.37 -16.78 13.47
C ARG A 29 6.32 -16.10 14.35
N SER A 30 5.11 -15.94 13.85
CA SER A 30 4.01 -15.31 14.59
C SER A 30 3.57 -16.15 15.78
N TYR A 31 3.45 -17.45 15.61
CA TYR A 31 3.07 -18.37 16.68
C TYR A 31 4.09 -18.41 17.83
N TYR A 32 5.38 -18.52 17.51
CA TYR A 32 6.41 -18.66 18.57
C TYR A 32 6.83 -17.34 19.19
N ARG A 33 6.66 -16.21 18.49
CA ARG A 33 7.17 -14.92 18.97
C ARG A 33 6.10 -13.93 19.42
N VAL A 34 4.85 -14.13 19.02
CA VAL A 34 3.74 -13.23 19.36
C VAL A 34 2.73 -13.97 20.21
N LYS A 35 2.84 -13.81 21.54
CA LYS A 35 1.98 -14.53 22.50
C LYS A 35 0.48 -14.36 22.19
N PRO A 36 -0.08 -13.14 21.96
CA PRO A 36 -1.50 -12.99 21.67
C PRO A 36 -1.94 -13.72 20.39
N TYR A 37 -1.07 -13.78 19.38
CA TYR A 37 -1.39 -14.50 18.14
C TYR A 37 -1.39 -16.02 18.35
N ARG A 38 -0.41 -16.53 19.13
CA ARG A 38 -0.41 -17.95 19.52
C ARG A 38 -1.66 -18.35 20.26
N GLU A 39 -2.10 -17.54 21.23
CA GLU A 39 -3.31 -17.80 22.00
C GLU A 39 -4.54 -17.91 21.07
N LYS A 40 -4.69 -17.02 20.10
CA LYS A 40 -5.77 -17.10 19.08
C LYS A 40 -5.67 -18.38 18.25
N MET A 41 -4.50 -18.79 17.84
CA MET A 41 -4.30 -20.02 17.08
C MET A 41 -4.60 -21.28 17.91
N ASP A 42 -4.17 -21.29 19.18
CA ASP A 42 -4.45 -22.39 20.11
C ASP A 42 -5.96 -22.51 20.39
N GLU A 43 -6.71 -21.41 20.49
CA GLU A 43 -8.17 -21.39 20.66
C GLU A 43 -8.92 -22.10 19.52
N VAL A 44 -8.44 -21.98 18.28
CA VAL A 44 -9.00 -22.68 17.12
C VAL A 44 -8.31 -24.01 16.82
N GLY A 45 -7.37 -24.43 17.67
CA GLY A 45 -6.68 -25.71 17.56
C GLY A 45 -5.67 -25.82 16.42
N ILE A 46 -5.20 -24.67 15.88
CA ILE A 46 -4.25 -24.60 14.77
C ILE A 46 -2.83 -24.36 15.29
N LYS A 47 -1.86 -25.07 14.69
CA LYS A 47 -0.43 -24.93 14.96
C LYS A 47 0.35 -24.79 13.65
N PRO A 48 1.59 -24.28 13.70
CA PRO A 48 2.41 -24.10 12.48
C PRO A 48 2.54 -25.37 11.63
N GLU A 49 2.67 -26.53 12.25
CA GLU A 49 2.79 -27.81 11.55
C GLU A 49 1.52 -28.27 10.80
N HIS A 50 0.39 -27.61 11.04
CA HIS A 50 -0.87 -27.88 10.33
C HIS A 50 -0.89 -27.19 8.95
N ILE A 51 -0.06 -26.18 8.72
CA ILE A 51 0.03 -25.49 7.43
C ILE A 51 0.86 -26.33 6.46
N LYS A 52 0.21 -27.05 5.56
CA LYS A 52 0.83 -27.95 4.57
C LYS A 52 0.64 -27.47 3.14
N SER A 53 -0.44 -26.73 2.89
CA SER A 53 -0.83 -26.18 1.59
C SER A 53 -1.31 -24.74 1.74
N LEU A 54 -1.47 -24.01 0.63
CA LEU A 54 -2.04 -22.66 0.63
C LEU A 54 -3.50 -22.65 1.10
N ALA A 55 -4.25 -23.73 0.83
CA ALA A 55 -5.63 -23.84 1.29
C ALA A 55 -5.78 -23.86 2.82
N ASP A 56 -4.70 -24.14 3.56
CA ASP A 56 -4.76 -24.13 5.03
C ASP A 56 -4.79 -22.70 5.60
N LEU A 57 -4.58 -21.65 4.78
CA LEU A 57 -4.70 -20.25 5.17
C LEU A 57 -6.10 -19.94 5.74
N GLN A 58 -7.15 -20.48 5.13
CA GLN A 58 -8.54 -20.32 5.57
C GLN A 58 -8.82 -20.79 7.01
N ASN A 59 -7.94 -21.62 7.59
CA ASN A 59 -8.08 -22.11 8.96
C ASN A 59 -7.45 -21.16 10.00
N LEU A 60 -6.68 -20.16 9.57
CA LEU A 60 -6.07 -19.20 10.48
C LEU A 60 -7.12 -18.22 11.02
N PRO A 61 -7.02 -17.82 12.29
CA PRO A 61 -7.94 -16.85 12.86
C PRO A 61 -7.73 -15.47 12.26
N PHE A 62 -8.81 -14.77 11.95
CA PHE A 62 -8.77 -13.38 11.49
C PHE A 62 -8.17 -12.43 12.54
N THR A 63 -7.47 -11.41 12.05
CA THR A 63 -6.95 -10.31 12.86
C THR A 63 -7.84 -9.08 12.67
N THR A 64 -8.42 -8.58 13.76
CA THR A 64 -9.29 -7.40 13.74
C THR A 64 -8.55 -6.15 14.22
N LYS A 65 -9.09 -4.97 13.94
CA LYS A 65 -8.54 -3.71 14.46
C LYS A 65 -8.51 -3.65 15.99
N ASP A 66 -9.51 -4.24 16.65
CA ASP A 66 -9.55 -4.28 18.10
C ASP A 66 -8.42 -5.14 18.66
N PHE A 67 -8.14 -6.30 18.05
CA PHE A 67 -6.99 -7.12 18.43
C PHE A 67 -5.66 -6.35 18.33
N LEU A 68 -5.50 -5.52 17.28
CA LEU A 68 -4.31 -4.68 17.14
C LEU A 68 -4.23 -3.60 18.23
N ARG A 69 -5.37 -2.96 18.57
CA ARG A 69 -5.45 -1.91 19.59
C ARG A 69 -5.24 -2.44 21.00
N ASP A 70 -5.75 -3.62 21.31
CA ASP A 70 -5.62 -4.27 22.62
C ASP A 70 -4.16 -4.62 22.93
N ASN A 71 -3.37 -4.83 21.89
CA ASN A 71 -1.95 -5.13 21.99
C ASN A 71 -1.02 -3.91 21.76
N TYR A 72 -1.59 -2.70 21.80
CA TYR A 72 -0.83 -1.45 21.69
C TYR A 72 0.19 -1.28 22.84
N PRO A 73 1.40 -0.73 22.60
CA PRO A 73 1.90 -0.33 21.28
C PRO A 73 2.70 -1.42 20.54
N PHE A 74 3.36 -2.35 21.22
CA PHE A 74 4.34 -3.27 20.63
C PHE A 74 4.05 -4.75 20.91
N GLY A 75 2.86 -5.06 21.45
CA GLY A 75 2.50 -6.43 21.86
C GLY A 75 2.47 -7.45 20.71
N LEU A 76 2.37 -6.98 19.45
CA LEU A 76 2.38 -7.83 18.26
C LEU A 76 3.72 -7.83 17.50
N PHE A 77 4.76 -7.19 18.04
CA PHE A 77 6.07 -7.23 17.41
C PHE A 77 6.73 -8.59 17.58
N THR A 78 7.25 -9.13 16.49
CA THR A 78 7.99 -10.41 16.50
C THR A 78 9.44 -10.27 16.97
N LEU A 79 9.94 -9.03 17.05
CA LEU A 79 11.31 -8.68 17.39
C LEU A 79 11.36 -7.57 18.43
N PRO A 80 12.40 -7.50 19.26
CA PRO A 80 12.60 -6.42 20.21
C PRO A 80 12.92 -5.09 19.48
N LEU A 81 12.68 -3.96 20.15
CA LEU A 81 12.82 -2.62 19.56
C LEU A 81 14.24 -2.29 19.07
N ASP A 82 15.27 -2.90 19.62
CA ASP A 82 16.67 -2.72 19.18
C ASP A 82 16.95 -3.29 17.77
N GLN A 83 16.03 -4.13 17.24
CA GLN A 83 16.06 -4.64 15.87
C GLN A 83 15.06 -3.92 14.93
N VAL A 84 14.28 -2.99 15.47
CA VAL A 84 13.32 -2.18 14.71
C VAL A 84 13.98 -0.85 14.37
N VAL A 85 14.07 -0.53 13.08
CA VAL A 85 14.70 0.71 12.60
C VAL A 85 13.72 1.84 12.35
N ARG A 86 12.41 1.52 12.29
CA ARG A 86 11.35 2.49 12.06
C ARG A 86 10.03 2.02 12.67
N VAL A 87 9.26 2.98 13.18
CA VAL A 87 7.89 2.77 13.67
C VAL A 87 6.98 3.73 12.94
N HIS A 88 5.86 3.22 12.45
CA HIS A 88 4.75 4.00 11.93
C HIS A 88 3.47 3.72 12.73
N ALA A 89 2.49 4.60 12.57
CA ALA A 89 1.18 4.40 13.18
C ALA A 89 0.08 4.97 12.28
N SER A 90 -1.09 4.36 12.34
CA SER A 90 -2.30 4.90 11.71
C SER A 90 -2.76 6.19 12.42
N SER A 91 -3.68 6.94 11.81
CA SER A 91 -4.18 8.22 12.36
C SER A 91 -4.91 8.10 13.71
N GLY A 92 -5.38 6.90 14.05
CA GLY A 92 -6.03 6.66 15.37
C GLY A 92 -7.31 7.45 15.61
N THR A 93 -8.04 7.86 14.57
CA THR A 93 -9.23 8.71 14.68
C THR A 93 -10.33 8.17 15.61
N THR A 94 -10.34 6.85 15.85
CA THR A 94 -11.35 6.17 16.68
C THR A 94 -10.78 5.55 17.96
N GLY A 95 -9.57 5.97 18.39
CA GLY A 95 -8.93 5.45 19.61
C GLY A 95 -7.42 5.33 19.48
N LYS A 96 -6.80 4.30 20.12
CA LYS A 96 -5.37 4.06 20.01
C LYS A 96 -5.01 3.73 18.56
N PRO A 97 -3.92 4.31 18.00
CA PRO A 97 -3.49 4.01 16.64
C PRO A 97 -3.00 2.56 16.54
N THR A 98 -3.11 1.98 15.34
CA THR A 98 -2.37 0.77 15.01
C THR A 98 -0.90 1.12 14.82
N VAL A 99 -0.02 0.42 15.54
CA VAL A 99 1.43 0.66 15.49
C VAL A 99 2.09 -0.49 14.73
N VAL A 100 2.96 -0.14 13.79
CA VAL A 100 3.71 -1.10 12.97
C VAL A 100 5.20 -0.79 13.04
N GLY A 101 6.01 -1.83 13.19
CA GLY A 101 7.46 -1.73 13.28
C GLY A 101 8.14 -2.41 12.09
N TYR A 102 9.19 -1.78 11.60
CA TYR A 102 9.94 -2.26 10.43
C TYR A 102 11.41 -2.51 10.81
N THR A 103 11.91 -3.68 10.44
CA THR A 103 13.35 -3.93 10.38
C THR A 103 13.94 -3.29 9.12
N LYS A 104 15.28 -3.28 9.02
CA LYS A 104 15.95 -2.85 7.79
C LYS A 104 15.49 -3.67 6.57
N ARG A 105 15.32 -4.99 6.74
CA ARG A 105 14.84 -5.88 5.69
C ARG A 105 13.41 -5.54 5.26
N ASP A 106 12.53 -5.23 6.22
CA ASP A 106 11.14 -4.85 5.90
C ASP A 106 11.11 -3.55 5.10
N ILE A 107 11.96 -2.57 5.42
CA ILE A 107 12.09 -1.33 4.64
C ILE A 107 12.59 -1.62 3.22
N GLU A 108 13.55 -2.53 3.04
CA GLU A 108 14.06 -2.92 1.73
C GLU A 108 12.97 -3.63 0.90
N THR A 109 12.20 -4.54 1.52
CA THR A 109 11.06 -5.22 0.89
C THR A 109 9.98 -4.22 0.50
N TRP A 110 9.63 -3.32 1.42
CA TRP A 110 8.62 -2.28 1.15
C TRP A 110 9.02 -1.36 0.00
N ALA A 111 10.27 -0.89 0.00
CA ALA A 111 10.78 -0.09 -1.10
C ALA A 111 10.70 -0.83 -2.45
N GLU A 112 10.90 -2.15 -2.45
CA GLU A 112 10.82 -2.98 -3.64
C GLU A 112 9.39 -3.13 -4.16
N VAL A 113 8.42 -3.53 -3.32
CA VAL A 113 7.02 -3.65 -3.76
C VAL A 113 6.45 -2.29 -4.18
N MET A 114 6.87 -1.22 -3.51
CA MET A 114 6.45 0.13 -3.88
C MET A 114 7.06 0.59 -5.20
N ALA A 115 8.31 0.20 -5.53
CA ALA A 115 8.91 0.45 -6.84
C ALA A 115 8.15 -0.27 -7.97
N ARG A 116 7.73 -1.53 -7.75
CA ARG A 116 6.86 -2.28 -8.67
C ARG A 116 5.52 -1.56 -8.86
N ALA A 117 4.89 -1.14 -7.75
CA ALA A 117 3.62 -0.40 -7.79
C ALA A 117 3.75 0.87 -8.64
N LEU A 118 4.74 1.70 -8.38
CA LEU A 118 4.98 2.91 -9.14
C LEU A 118 5.24 2.62 -10.63
N ALA A 119 6.03 1.59 -10.95
CA ALA A 119 6.29 1.18 -12.33
C ALA A 119 5.01 0.69 -13.03
N CYS A 120 4.16 -0.09 -12.34
CA CYS A 120 2.84 -0.50 -12.84
C CYS A 120 1.96 0.69 -13.16
N GLY A 121 1.94 1.71 -12.29
CA GLY A 121 1.24 2.99 -12.49
C GLY A 121 1.89 3.91 -13.51
N GLY A 122 2.96 3.49 -14.20
CA GLY A 122 3.58 4.23 -15.30
C GLY A 122 4.65 5.23 -14.86
N VAL A 123 5.17 5.13 -13.65
CA VAL A 123 6.34 5.91 -13.22
C VAL A 123 7.63 5.25 -13.74
N HIS A 124 8.60 6.05 -14.17
CA HIS A 124 9.84 5.56 -14.77
C HIS A 124 11.07 6.15 -14.08
N ARG A 125 12.19 5.52 -14.34
CA ARG A 125 13.49 6.12 -14.03
C ARG A 125 13.65 7.48 -14.74
N GLY A 126 14.06 8.49 -13.98
CA GLY A 126 14.24 9.87 -14.48
C GLY A 126 13.00 10.75 -14.36
N ASP A 127 11.87 10.23 -13.89
CA ASP A 127 10.73 11.07 -13.51
C ASP A 127 11.04 11.92 -12.28
N VAL A 128 10.35 13.05 -12.17
CA VAL A 128 10.36 13.93 -11.00
C VAL A 128 9.04 13.73 -10.25
N VAL A 129 9.11 13.02 -9.15
CA VAL A 129 7.96 12.60 -8.35
C VAL A 129 7.69 13.60 -7.23
N HIS A 130 6.62 14.36 -7.36
CA HIS A 130 6.13 15.29 -6.35
C HIS A 130 5.34 14.53 -5.28
N ASN A 131 5.97 14.25 -4.14
CA ASN A 131 5.34 13.46 -3.09
C ASN A 131 4.64 14.36 -2.07
N ALA A 132 3.34 14.55 -2.26
CA ALA A 132 2.46 15.32 -1.40
C ALA A 132 1.78 14.51 -0.29
N TYR A 133 2.10 13.22 -0.13
CA TYR A 133 1.71 12.46 1.05
C TYR A 133 2.44 12.98 2.30
N GLY A 134 1.75 12.97 3.44
CA GLY A 134 2.34 13.40 4.72
C GLY A 134 3.54 12.53 5.13
N TYR A 135 4.63 13.19 5.53
CA TYR A 135 5.79 12.55 6.16
C TYR A 135 5.63 12.58 7.67
N GLY A 136 5.73 11.44 8.34
CA GLY A 136 5.55 11.32 9.79
C GLY A 136 5.18 9.90 10.20
N LEU A 137 4.26 9.76 11.14
CA LEU A 137 3.79 8.43 11.58
C LEU A 137 2.99 7.71 10.50
N PHE A 138 2.33 8.42 9.60
CA PHE A 138 1.63 7.84 8.45
C PHE A 138 2.59 7.17 7.48
N THR A 139 2.21 6.01 6.95
CA THR A 139 3.08 5.18 6.09
C THR A 139 3.25 5.74 4.67
N GLY A 140 2.26 6.51 4.17
CA GLY A 140 2.20 6.91 2.75
C GLY A 140 3.41 7.68 2.26
N GLY A 141 3.84 8.73 2.98
CA GLY A 141 4.93 9.60 2.55
C GLY A 141 6.26 8.87 2.38
N LEU A 142 6.69 8.14 3.42
CA LEU A 142 7.97 7.43 3.38
C LEU A 142 7.92 6.17 2.51
N GLY A 143 6.79 5.46 2.46
CA GLY A 143 6.63 4.31 1.57
C GLY A 143 6.81 4.70 0.10
N ALA A 144 6.09 5.74 -0.33
CA ALA A 144 6.19 6.28 -1.68
C ALA A 144 7.60 6.82 -2.00
N HIS A 145 8.23 7.50 -1.04
CA HIS A 145 9.58 8.06 -1.16
C HIS A 145 10.62 6.98 -1.49
N TYR A 146 10.74 5.96 -0.63
CA TYR A 146 11.74 4.90 -0.83
C TYR A 146 11.46 4.05 -2.08
N GLY A 147 10.19 3.84 -2.42
CA GLY A 147 9.83 3.15 -3.66
C GLY A 147 10.27 3.92 -4.91
N ALA A 148 10.04 5.24 -4.94
CA ALA A 148 10.44 6.10 -6.05
C ALA A 148 11.96 6.20 -6.18
N GLU A 149 12.70 6.35 -5.07
CA GLU A 149 14.17 6.32 -5.08
C GLU A 149 14.69 4.97 -5.60
N LYS A 150 14.10 3.85 -5.15
CA LYS A 150 14.51 2.51 -5.61
C LYS A 150 14.23 2.29 -7.09
N LEU A 151 13.12 2.84 -7.61
CA LEU A 151 12.81 2.85 -9.04
C LEU A 151 13.84 3.68 -9.85
N GLY A 152 14.52 4.63 -9.21
CA GLY A 152 15.47 5.54 -9.82
C GLY A 152 14.85 6.86 -10.30
N ALA A 153 13.69 7.23 -9.76
CA ALA A 153 13.06 8.53 -9.95
C ALA A 153 13.63 9.56 -8.96
N THR A 154 13.50 10.85 -9.29
CA THR A 154 13.86 11.95 -8.39
C THR A 154 12.65 12.30 -7.53
N VAL A 155 12.79 12.26 -6.19
CA VAL A 155 11.69 12.58 -5.28
C VAL A 155 11.77 14.01 -4.79
N VAL A 156 10.65 14.75 -4.91
CA VAL A 156 10.44 16.05 -4.25
C VAL A 156 9.62 15.79 -2.97
N PRO A 157 10.24 15.73 -1.77
CA PRO A 157 9.57 15.32 -0.54
C PRO A 157 8.87 16.51 0.13
N ILE A 158 7.86 17.07 -0.56
CA ILE A 158 7.21 18.31 -0.15
C ILE A 158 6.28 18.15 1.05
N SER A 159 5.74 16.91 1.27
CA SER A 159 4.70 16.62 2.25
C SER A 159 3.35 17.27 1.92
N GLY A 160 2.32 17.07 2.74
CA GLY A 160 1.01 17.69 2.56
C GLY A 160 0.93 19.15 3.00
N GLY A 161 -0.07 19.87 2.52
CA GLY A 161 -0.35 21.25 2.90
C GLY A 161 0.37 22.31 2.05
N GLN A 162 0.18 23.57 2.38
CA GLN A 162 0.75 24.72 1.68
C GLN A 162 0.51 24.68 0.14
N THR A 163 -0.72 24.46 -0.29
CA THR A 163 -1.08 24.10 -1.67
C THR A 163 -0.52 25.03 -2.73
N LYS A 164 -0.53 26.36 -2.49
CA LYS A 164 0.06 27.33 -3.42
C LYS A 164 1.56 27.12 -3.64
N ARG A 165 2.28 26.74 -2.58
CA ARG A 165 3.71 26.43 -2.67
C ARG A 165 3.92 25.12 -3.43
N GLN A 166 3.04 24.13 -3.28
CA GLN A 166 3.13 22.88 -4.05
C GLN A 166 3.05 23.15 -5.55
N ILE A 167 2.10 24.00 -5.98
CA ILE A 167 1.93 24.37 -7.39
C ILE A 167 3.20 25.04 -7.91
N MET A 168 3.74 26.03 -7.21
CA MET A 168 4.98 26.70 -7.56
C MET A 168 6.15 25.70 -7.71
N ILE A 169 6.33 24.79 -6.74
CA ILE A 169 7.41 23.80 -6.77
C ILE A 169 7.23 22.80 -7.92
N MET A 170 5.98 22.38 -8.23
CA MET A 170 5.73 21.52 -9.39
C MET A 170 6.13 22.19 -10.70
N GLN A 171 5.89 23.50 -10.86
CA GLN A 171 6.31 24.27 -12.01
C GLN A 171 7.85 24.41 -12.07
N ASP A 172 8.45 24.85 -10.98
CA ASP A 172 9.89 25.17 -10.93
C ASP A 172 10.76 23.91 -11.11
N PHE A 173 10.32 22.76 -10.57
CA PHE A 173 11.08 21.52 -10.61
C PHE A 173 10.69 20.61 -11.79
N GLY A 174 9.67 20.99 -12.57
CA GLY A 174 9.18 20.20 -13.70
C GLY A 174 8.63 18.84 -13.27
N SER A 175 7.94 18.79 -12.12
CA SER A 175 7.38 17.55 -11.61
C SER A 175 6.38 16.95 -12.61
N ASN A 176 6.58 15.66 -12.96
CA ASN A 176 5.74 14.98 -13.96
C ASN A 176 4.91 13.83 -13.37
N VAL A 177 5.13 13.51 -12.09
CA VAL A 177 4.33 12.57 -11.31
C VAL A 177 3.87 13.23 -10.02
N LEU A 178 2.57 13.12 -9.70
CA LEU A 178 1.99 13.59 -8.44
C LEU A 178 1.56 12.40 -7.57
N LEU A 179 2.00 12.36 -6.34
CA LEU A 179 1.55 11.40 -5.32
C LEU A 179 0.77 12.17 -4.24
N ALA A 180 -0.52 11.85 -4.08
CA ALA A 180 -1.40 12.53 -3.14
C ALA A 180 -2.61 11.67 -2.77
N THR A 181 -3.42 12.12 -1.79
CA THR A 181 -4.79 11.61 -1.70
C THR A 181 -5.66 12.20 -2.81
N PRO A 182 -6.71 11.50 -3.29
CA PRO A 182 -7.60 12.00 -4.33
C PRO A 182 -8.21 13.38 -4.01
N SER A 183 -8.69 13.56 -2.78
CA SER A 183 -9.24 14.82 -2.31
C SER A 183 -8.20 15.95 -2.31
N TYR A 184 -6.95 15.65 -2.00
CA TYR A 184 -5.89 16.65 -2.03
C TYR A 184 -5.48 17.02 -3.46
N ALA A 185 -5.54 16.07 -4.39
CA ALA A 185 -5.33 16.35 -5.82
C ALA A 185 -6.39 17.33 -6.37
N LEU A 186 -7.67 17.16 -6.00
CA LEU A 186 -8.72 18.14 -6.34
C LEU A 186 -8.45 19.51 -5.69
N ASN A 187 -8.04 19.55 -4.43
CA ASN A 187 -7.68 20.82 -3.77
C ASN A 187 -6.52 21.54 -4.48
N ILE A 188 -5.53 20.80 -4.98
CA ILE A 188 -4.46 21.36 -5.81
C ILE A 188 -5.03 21.95 -7.10
N ALA A 189 -5.91 21.21 -7.79
CA ALA A 189 -6.52 21.66 -9.03
C ALA A 189 -7.37 22.93 -8.85
N ASP A 190 -8.19 22.98 -7.79
CA ASP A 190 -9.01 24.16 -7.48
C ASP A 190 -8.15 25.36 -7.11
N THR A 191 -7.09 25.15 -6.33
CA THR A 191 -6.12 26.20 -5.97
C THR A 191 -5.38 26.73 -7.22
N MET A 192 -5.06 25.88 -8.19
CA MET A 192 -4.49 26.31 -9.49
C MET A 192 -5.46 27.25 -10.22
N ALA A 193 -6.74 26.86 -10.30
CA ALA A 193 -7.77 27.69 -10.93
C ALA A 193 -7.89 29.06 -10.24
N ASP A 194 -7.92 29.11 -8.92
CA ASP A 194 -7.97 30.35 -8.12
C ASP A 194 -6.74 31.24 -8.33
N MET A 195 -5.58 30.63 -8.61
CA MET A 195 -4.32 31.34 -8.90
C MET A 195 -4.20 31.77 -10.37
N GLY A 196 -5.11 31.34 -11.24
CA GLY A 196 -5.01 31.54 -12.70
C GLY A 196 -3.85 30.76 -13.34
N VAL A 197 -3.45 29.63 -12.74
CA VAL A 197 -2.37 28.77 -13.24
C VAL A 197 -2.97 27.77 -14.23
N GLU A 198 -2.53 27.84 -15.48
CA GLU A 198 -3.00 26.91 -16.53
C GLU A 198 -2.36 25.52 -16.36
N THR A 199 -3.13 24.48 -16.60
CA THR A 199 -2.67 23.07 -16.55
C THR A 199 -1.47 22.85 -17.48
N SER A 200 -1.44 23.51 -18.63
CA SER A 200 -0.33 23.46 -19.62
C SER A 200 1.01 23.99 -19.08
N SER A 201 1.00 24.71 -17.96
CA SER A 201 2.23 25.18 -17.31
C SER A 201 2.89 24.13 -16.42
N LEU A 202 2.22 23.01 -16.15
CA LEU A 202 2.75 21.86 -15.44
C LEU A 202 3.19 20.76 -16.42
N SER A 203 4.16 19.98 -15.97
CA SER A 203 4.65 18.80 -16.72
C SER A 203 3.97 17.50 -16.27
N LEU A 204 2.90 17.56 -15.47
CA LEU A 204 2.22 16.39 -14.92
C LEU A 204 1.69 15.48 -16.03
N ARG A 205 1.94 14.18 -15.92
CA ARG A 205 1.42 13.14 -16.83
C ARG A 205 0.71 12.00 -16.11
N VAL A 206 1.09 11.72 -14.86
CA VAL A 206 0.55 10.64 -14.01
C VAL A 206 0.34 11.16 -12.59
N GLY A 207 -0.77 10.80 -12.00
CA GLY A 207 -1.04 10.93 -10.58
C GLY A 207 -1.29 9.56 -9.95
N ILE A 208 -0.65 9.27 -8.83
CA ILE A 208 -0.87 8.05 -8.06
C ILE A 208 -1.62 8.43 -6.80
N PHE A 209 -2.86 7.99 -6.71
CA PHE A 209 -3.79 8.41 -5.68
C PHE A 209 -4.29 7.23 -4.85
N GLY A 210 -4.47 7.42 -3.56
CA GLY A 210 -4.95 6.40 -2.63
C GLY A 210 -5.05 6.91 -1.20
N ALA A 211 -5.09 6.01 -0.25
CA ALA A 211 -5.27 6.24 1.18
C ALA A 211 -6.70 6.67 1.59
N GLU A 212 -7.59 6.88 0.64
CA GLU A 212 -9.02 7.12 0.86
C GLU A 212 -9.83 6.55 -0.31
N PRO A 213 -11.09 6.16 -0.11
CA PRO A 213 -11.97 5.74 -1.20
C PRO A 213 -12.27 6.92 -2.16
N TRP A 214 -12.33 6.63 -3.44
CA TRP A 214 -12.69 7.61 -4.45
C TRP A 214 -13.47 6.99 -5.60
N SER A 215 -14.24 7.81 -6.32
CA SER A 215 -15.14 7.36 -7.38
C SER A 215 -14.59 7.66 -8.77
N ASP A 216 -15.15 6.99 -9.79
CA ASP A 216 -14.83 7.26 -11.19
C ASP A 216 -15.11 8.72 -11.57
N ASN A 217 -16.19 9.31 -11.05
CA ASN A 217 -16.47 10.75 -11.27
C ASN A 217 -15.35 11.64 -10.73
N MET A 218 -14.79 11.30 -9.55
CA MET A 218 -13.67 12.04 -8.98
C MET A 218 -12.40 11.83 -9.81
N ARG A 219 -12.19 10.62 -10.35
CA ARG A 219 -11.11 10.32 -11.30
C ARG A 219 -11.18 11.23 -12.52
N GLU A 220 -12.32 11.25 -13.18
CA GLU A 220 -12.54 12.08 -14.38
C GLU A 220 -12.29 13.57 -14.09
N GLU A 221 -12.75 14.05 -12.94
CA GLU A 221 -12.54 15.44 -12.53
C GLU A 221 -11.06 15.77 -12.31
N VAL A 222 -10.31 14.90 -11.60
CA VAL A 222 -8.87 15.05 -11.37
C VAL A 222 -8.12 15.03 -12.71
N GLU A 223 -8.39 14.06 -13.57
CA GLU A 223 -7.74 13.93 -14.87
C GLU A 223 -7.97 15.16 -15.75
N LYS A 224 -9.21 15.62 -15.80
CA LYS A 224 -9.59 16.81 -16.59
C LYS A 224 -8.92 18.08 -16.07
N LYS A 225 -8.91 18.29 -14.75
CA LYS A 225 -8.39 19.51 -14.12
C LYS A 225 -6.87 19.58 -14.11
N LEU A 226 -6.20 18.45 -13.92
CA LEU A 226 -4.73 18.39 -13.80
C LEU A 226 -4.02 17.93 -15.08
N GLY A 227 -4.75 17.43 -16.09
CA GLY A 227 -4.18 17.01 -17.37
C GLY A 227 -3.29 15.77 -17.27
N LEU A 228 -3.57 14.86 -16.34
CA LEU A 228 -2.78 13.65 -16.07
C LEU A 228 -3.65 12.40 -16.14
N LYS A 229 -3.03 11.21 -16.14
CA LYS A 229 -3.72 9.95 -15.86
C LYS A 229 -3.74 9.67 -14.36
N ALA A 230 -4.93 9.42 -13.82
CA ALA A 230 -5.14 9.17 -12.38
C ALA A 230 -5.20 7.66 -12.09
N ILE A 231 -4.24 7.16 -11.35
CA ILE A 231 -4.02 5.74 -11.09
C ILE A 231 -4.24 5.44 -9.61
N ASP A 232 -4.98 4.39 -9.31
CA ASP A 232 -5.30 3.98 -7.95
C ASP A 232 -4.20 3.11 -7.35
N ILE A 233 -3.88 3.36 -6.07
CA ILE A 233 -2.96 2.56 -5.25
C ILE A 233 -3.62 2.18 -3.93
N TYR A 234 -3.53 0.90 -3.59
CA TYR A 234 -4.04 0.39 -2.33
C TYR A 234 -2.91 -0.10 -1.40
N GLY A 235 -3.15 0.08 -0.13
CA GLY A 235 -2.35 -0.44 0.96
C GLY A 235 -2.82 0.09 2.30
N LEU A 236 -2.41 -0.56 3.38
CA LEU A 236 -2.71 -0.16 4.74
C LEU A 236 -1.53 -0.44 5.66
N SER A 237 -1.43 0.32 6.74
CA SER A 237 -0.33 0.21 7.71
C SER A 237 -0.22 -1.20 8.28
N GLU A 238 -1.34 -1.87 8.49
CA GLU A 238 -1.44 -3.21 9.07
C GLU A 238 -0.77 -4.30 8.23
N ILE A 239 -0.60 -4.08 6.93
CA ILE A 239 0.10 -5.04 6.05
C ILE A 239 1.55 -4.62 5.85
N ILE A 240 1.80 -3.46 5.22
CA ILE A 240 3.16 -2.92 5.04
C ILE A 240 3.13 -1.40 4.77
N GLY A 241 1.98 -0.84 4.43
CA GLY A 241 1.79 0.52 3.93
C GLY A 241 1.31 0.50 2.47
N PRO A 242 1.49 1.58 1.69
CA PRO A 242 1.15 1.60 0.28
C PRO A 242 2.03 0.63 -0.53
N GLY A 243 1.50 0.15 -1.67
CA GLY A 243 2.21 -0.77 -2.57
C GLY A 243 1.78 -2.23 -2.42
N VAL A 244 0.67 -2.52 -1.75
CA VAL A 244 0.07 -3.86 -1.70
C VAL A 244 -0.50 -4.23 -3.06
N SER A 245 -1.25 -3.31 -3.65
CA SER A 245 -1.78 -3.46 -5.01
C SER A 245 -1.86 -2.12 -5.73
N MET A 246 -1.90 -2.19 -7.05
CA MET A 246 -1.79 -1.03 -7.92
C MET A 246 -2.58 -1.24 -9.22
N GLU A 247 -3.24 -0.19 -9.67
CA GLU A 247 -3.82 -0.12 -10.99
C GLU A 247 -2.72 0.03 -12.06
N CYS A 248 -2.83 -0.65 -13.19
CA CYS A 248 -1.88 -0.43 -14.28
C CYS A 248 -2.30 0.77 -15.15
N ILE A 249 -1.30 1.49 -15.65
CA ILE A 249 -1.52 2.68 -16.49
C ILE A 249 -2.22 2.35 -17.82
N GLU A 250 -2.12 1.10 -18.27
CA GLU A 250 -2.70 0.65 -19.53
C GLU A 250 -4.21 0.50 -19.43
N ALA A 251 -4.71 -0.19 -18.39
CA ALA A 251 -6.13 -0.51 -18.26
C ALA A 251 -6.92 0.49 -17.41
N GLN A 252 -6.31 1.09 -16.40
CA GLN A 252 -6.99 1.92 -15.39
C GLN A 252 -8.26 1.24 -14.83
N HIS A 253 -8.19 -0.05 -14.57
CA HIS A 253 -9.31 -0.86 -14.12
C HIS A 253 -8.84 -2.06 -13.30
N GLY A 254 -9.28 -2.15 -12.04
CA GLY A 254 -8.87 -3.18 -11.11
C GLY A 254 -7.43 -3.04 -10.62
N LEU A 255 -7.10 -3.70 -9.52
CA LEU A 255 -5.80 -3.58 -8.86
C LEU A 255 -5.01 -4.89 -9.02
N HIS A 256 -3.80 -4.80 -9.54
CA HIS A 256 -2.84 -5.90 -9.56
C HIS A 256 -2.24 -6.07 -8.18
N ILE A 257 -2.28 -7.27 -7.62
CA ILE A 257 -1.69 -7.63 -6.33
C ILE A 257 -0.33 -8.27 -6.55
N PHE A 258 0.66 -7.89 -5.76
CA PHE A 258 1.99 -8.51 -5.80
C PHE A 258 1.98 -9.82 -5.00
N GLU A 259 1.46 -10.88 -5.63
CA GLU A 259 1.11 -12.15 -5.00
C GLU A 259 2.29 -12.92 -4.39
N ASP A 260 3.51 -12.58 -4.73
CA ASP A 260 4.70 -13.14 -4.07
C ASP A 260 4.87 -12.62 -2.63
N HIS A 261 4.28 -11.46 -2.30
CA HIS A 261 4.26 -10.87 -0.96
C HIS A 261 2.90 -10.88 -0.29
N PHE A 262 1.81 -10.77 -1.05
CA PHE A 262 0.45 -10.61 -0.54
C PHE A 262 -0.45 -11.68 -1.15
N MET A 263 -1.00 -12.53 -0.32
CA MET A 263 -1.92 -13.58 -0.77
C MET A 263 -3.37 -13.13 -0.51
N PRO A 264 -4.14 -12.80 -1.55
CA PRO A 264 -5.53 -12.40 -1.40
C PRO A 264 -6.43 -13.63 -1.20
N GLU A 265 -7.41 -13.52 -0.33
CA GLU A 265 -8.58 -14.39 -0.26
C GLU A 265 -9.83 -13.54 -0.41
N ILE A 266 -10.77 -14.00 -1.22
CA ILE A 266 -12.10 -13.41 -1.32
C ILE A 266 -12.99 -14.26 -0.44
N ILE A 267 -13.62 -13.66 0.56
CA ILE A 267 -14.44 -14.35 1.54
C ILE A 267 -15.88 -13.83 1.52
N ASP A 268 -16.82 -14.71 1.73
CA ASP A 268 -18.20 -14.36 1.99
C ASP A 268 -18.28 -13.65 3.36
N PRO A 269 -18.81 -12.42 3.45
CA PRO A 269 -18.82 -11.67 4.69
C PRO A 269 -19.74 -12.22 5.76
N ASP A 270 -20.77 -13.00 5.38
CA ASP A 270 -21.75 -13.56 6.29
C ASP A 270 -21.31 -14.93 6.83
N THR A 271 -20.68 -15.76 6.00
CA THR A 271 -20.26 -17.12 6.37
C THR A 271 -18.78 -17.22 6.74
N GLY A 272 -17.93 -16.31 6.24
CA GLY A 272 -16.46 -16.36 6.36
C GLY A 272 -15.82 -17.43 5.46
N GLU A 273 -16.58 -18.06 4.55
CA GLU A 273 -16.06 -19.04 3.61
C GLU A 273 -15.29 -18.38 2.47
N VAL A 274 -14.19 -19.02 2.03
CA VAL A 274 -13.43 -18.57 0.87
C VAL A 274 -14.21 -18.86 -0.40
N LEU A 275 -14.45 -17.82 -1.20
CA LEU A 275 -15.16 -17.93 -2.47
C LEU A 275 -14.23 -18.36 -3.62
N PRO A 276 -14.78 -19.05 -4.64
CA PRO A 276 -14.04 -19.37 -5.84
C PRO A 276 -13.53 -18.14 -6.59
N MET A 277 -12.42 -18.29 -7.31
CA MET A 277 -11.91 -17.21 -8.18
C MET A 277 -12.94 -16.78 -9.22
N GLY A 278 -13.10 -15.48 -9.40
CA GLY A 278 -14.04 -14.86 -10.35
C GLY A 278 -15.41 -14.55 -9.75
N GLU A 279 -15.66 -14.87 -8.50
CA GLU A 279 -16.86 -14.39 -7.80
C GLU A 279 -16.68 -12.95 -7.33
N GLU A 280 -17.72 -12.13 -7.51
CA GLU A 280 -17.74 -10.74 -7.04
C GLU A 280 -18.26 -10.66 -5.61
N VAL A 281 -17.53 -9.96 -4.77
CA VAL A 281 -18.00 -9.56 -3.44
C VAL A 281 -18.07 -8.05 -3.35
N ASN A 282 -19.10 -7.54 -2.70
CA ASN A 282 -19.13 -6.14 -2.33
C ASN A 282 -18.07 -5.88 -1.25
N LEU A 283 -16.99 -5.21 -1.62
CA LEU A 283 -15.85 -4.85 -0.78
C LEU A 283 -16.18 -3.96 0.44
N PHE A 284 -17.46 -3.73 0.75
CA PHE A 284 -17.89 -2.93 1.90
C PHE A 284 -17.68 -3.59 3.27
N SER A 285 -17.13 -4.78 3.33
CA SER A 285 -16.95 -5.55 4.59
C SER A 285 -15.53 -5.96 4.92
N LEU A 286 -14.50 -5.37 4.34
CA LEU A 286 -13.14 -5.42 4.89
C LEU A 286 -13.01 -4.41 6.03
N HIS A 287 -13.47 -4.78 7.21
CA HIS A 287 -13.28 -4.03 8.45
C HIS A 287 -12.11 -4.56 9.25
#